data_7fdc3dd6c8372d656b35ef57ce7f3622
#
_entry.id   7fdc3dd6c8372d656b35ef57ce7f3622
#
_cell.length_a   1.000
_cell.length_b   1.000
_cell.length_c   1.000
_cell.angle_alpha   90.00
_cell.angle_beta   90.00
_cell.angle_gamma   90.00
#
_symmetry.space_group_name_H-M   'P 1'
#
loop_
_entity.id
_entity.type
_entity.pdbx_description
1 polymer ?
#
loop_
_entity_poly.entity_id
_entity_poly.type
_entity_poly.pdbx_seq_one_letter_code
_entity_poly.pdbx_strand_id
1 'polypeptide(L)' 'MAALDWSQCAAVESVPGKVSGAWVFRGTRMPVASIFENLEDGMTIDEIMEQFPVTREQIAAVLDFAARSLETPVQR' A
#
# COMPACT_ATOMS: atom_id res chain seq x y z
N MET A 1 -12.16 16.65 -1.55
CA MET A 1 -11.65 15.33 -1.89
C MET A 1 -11.12 14.60 -0.66
N ALA A 2 -11.52 13.39 -0.47
CA ALA A 2 -11.09 12.63 0.70
C ALA A 2 -9.77 11.94 0.42
N ALA A 3 -8.87 11.95 1.38
CA ALA A 3 -7.66 11.16 1.31
C ALA A 3 -8.01 9.69 1.51
N LEU A 4 -7.14 8.80 1.04
CA LEU A 4 -7.31 7.38 1.31
C LEU A 4 -7.17 7.13 2.81
N ASP A 5 -8.09 6.38 3.35
CA ASP A 5 -8.05 6.03 4.77
C ASP A 5 -7.41 4.66 4.92
N TRP A 6 -6.10 4.64 5.02
CA TRP A 6 -5.34 3.39 5.11
C TRP A 6 -5.65 2.59 6.37
N SER A 7 -6.26 3.21 7.36
CA SER A 7 -6.65 2.46 8.57
C SER A 7 -7.68 1.38 8.24
N GLN A 8 -8.36 1.48 7.11
CA GLN A 8 -9.34 0.48 6.69
C GLN A 8 -8.69 -0.68 5.95
N CYS A 9 -7.41 -0.62 5.66
CA CYS A 9 -6.72 -1.68 4.92
C CYS A 9 -5.99 -2.59 5.90
N ALA A 10 -6.41 -3.85 5.98
CA ALA A 10 -5.85 -4.78 6.96
C ALA A 10 -4.40 -5.15 6.67
N ALA A 11 -3.92 -4.93 5.45
CA ALA A 11 -2.57 -5.32 5.09
C ALA A 11 -1.51 -4.31 5.52
N VAL A 12 -1.92 -3.16 6.06
CA VAL A 12 -0.98 -2.09 6.41
C VAL A 12 -1.17 -1.67 7.85
N GLU A 13 -0.16 -1.00 8.39
CA GLU A 13 -0.20 -0.50 9.76
C GLU A 13 0.60 0.78 9.83
N SER A 14 0.29 1.59 10.83
CA SER A 14 1.08 2.77 11.16
C SER A 14 1.47 2.64 12.62
N VAL A 15 2.76 2.54 12.90
CA VAL A 15 3.26 2.32 14.25
C VAL A 15 4.10 3.53 14.63
N PRO A 16 3.74 4.24 15.72
CA PRO A 16 4.55 5.37 16.17
C PRO A 16 6.00 4.94 16.37
N GLY A 17 6.93 5.74 15.86
CA GLY A 17 8.34 5.44 15.99
C GLY A 17 8.88 4.49 14.92
N LYS A 18 8.01 3.86 14.13
CA LYS A 18 8.45 3.03 13.03
C LYS A 18 8.25 3.82 11.74
N VAL A 19 9.35 4.12 11.03
CA VAL A 19 9.32 4.89 9.79
C VAL A 19 8.53 6.18 9.98
N SER A 20 8.72 6.83 11.12
CA SER A 20 8.07 8.11 11.47
C SER A 20 6.54 8.03 11.40
N GLY A 21 5.97 6.87 11.70
CA GLY A 21 4.52 6.71 11.69
C GLY A 21 3.90 6.59 10.31
N ALA A 22 4.72 6.43 9.26
CA ALA A 22 4.19 6.22 7.91
C ALA A 22 3.43 4.90 7.83
N TRP A 23 2.49 4.82 6.89
CA TRP A 23 1.80 3.56 6.63
C TRP A 23 2.77 2.60 5.96
N VAL A 24 2.94 1.43 6.56
CA VAL A 24 3.85 0.38 6.06
C VAL A 24 3.07 -0.92 5.92
N PHE A 25 3.60 -1.83 5.11
CA PHE A 25 3.04 -3.18 5.07
C PHE A 25 3.19 -3.81 6.45
N ARG A 26 2.13 -4.46 6.92
CA ARG A 26 2.08 -5.01 8.27
C ARG A 26 3.24 -5.97 8.50
N GLY A 27 3.92 -5.79 9.60
CA GLY A 27 5.07 -6.64 9.95
C GLY A 27 6.36 -6.27 9.24
N THR A 28 6.38 -5.17 8.49
CA THR A 28 7.58 -4.73 7.77
C THR A 28 7.84 -3.27 8.06
N ARG A 29 8.94 -2.76 7.52
CA ARG A 29 9.24 -1.33 7.53
C ARG A 29 9.08 -0.71 6.15
N MET A 30 8.51 -1.45 5.20
CA MET A 30 8.35 -0.95 3.84
C MET A 30 7.16 -0.02 3.75
N PRO A 31 7.36 1.27 3.44
CA PRO A 31 6.23 2.18 3.28
C PRO A 31 5.32 1.75 2.14
N VAL A 32 4.02 1.91 2.34
CA VAL A 32 3.06 1.61 1.28
C VAL A 32 3.35 2.43 0.03
N ALA A 33 3.80 3.67 0.20
CA ALA A 33 4.11 4.54 -0.94
C ALA A 33 5.17 3.92 -1.86
N SER A 34 6.08 3.10 -1.30
CA SER A 34 7.14 2.50 -2.10
C SER A 34 6.61 1.57 -3.17
N ILE A 35 5.48 0.89 -2.91
CA ILE A 35 4.93 -0.01 -3.92
C ILE A 35 4.51 0.78 -5.17
N PHE A 36 3.87 1.93 -4.94
CA PHE A 36 3.42 2.75 -6.06
C PHE A 36 4.60 3.35 -6.82
N GLU A 37 5.63 3.78 -6.09
CA GLU A 37 6.82 4.37 -6.71
C GLU A 37 7.54 3.34 -7.58
N ASN A 38 7.68 2.10 -7.10
CA ASN A 38 8.35 1.07 -7.85
C ASN A 38 7.56 0.66 -9.08
N LEU A 39 6.24 0.59 -8.96
CA LEU A 39 5.41 0.29 -10.12
C LEU A 39 5.48 1.42 -11.15
N GLU A 40 5.53 2.66 -10.67
CA GLU A 40 5.66 3.80 -11.57
C GLU A 40 6.97 3.74 -12.35
N ASP A 41 8.02 3.23 -11.71
CA ASP A 41 9.33 3.08 -12.34
C ASP A 41 9.41 1.89 -13.29
N GLY A 42 8.31 1.14 -13.42
CA GLY A 42 8.26 0.03 -14.36
C GLY A 42 8.60 -1.33 -13.78
N MET A 43 8.78 -1.43 -12.45
CA MET A 43 9.03 -2.74 -11.85
C MET A 43 7.76 -3.58 -11.85
N THR A 44 7.93 -4.88 -12.09
CA THR A 44 6.81 -5.81 -11.97
C THR A 44 6.61 -6.19 -10.51
N ILE A 45 5.44 -6.74 -10.21
CA ILE A 45 5.15 -7.22 -8.86
C ILE A 45 6.16 -8.30 -8.46
N ASP A 46 6.50 -9.20 -9.38
CA ASP A 46 7.47 -10.25 -9.07
C ASP A 46 8.84 -9.66 -8.72
N GLU A 47 9.27 -8.62 -9.42
CA GLU A 47 10.53 -7.97 -9.13
C GLU A 47 10.51 -7.30 -7.76
N ILE A 48 9.39 -6.70 -7.42
CA ILE A 48 9.25 -6.05 -6.11
C ILE A 48 9.34 -7.10 -5.00
N MET A 49 8.69 -8.25 -5.19
CA MET A 49 8.72 -9.31 -4.19
C MET A 49 10.11 -9.89 -4.00
N GLU A 50 10.96 -9.82 -5.02
CA GLU A 50 12.35 -10.28 -4.89
C GLU A 50 13.19 -9.32 -4.06
N GLN A 51 12.86 -8.05 -4.08
CA GLN A 51 13.69 -7.03 -3.46
C GLN A 51 13.18 -6.56 -2.10
N PHE A 52 11.91 -6.78 -1.81
CA PHE A 52 11.29 -6.22 -0.60
C PHE A 52 10.54 -7.32 0.16
N PRO A 53 10.44 -7.18 1.50
CA PRO A 53 9.83 -8.23 2.33
C PRO A 53 8.29 -8.14 2.32
N VAL A 54 7.70 -8.23 1.15
CA VAL A 54 6.25 -8.20 1.00
C VAL A 54 5.80 -9.39 0.18
N THR A 55 4.58 -9.83 0.44
CA THR A 55 3.98 -10.95 -0.30
C THR A 55 3.09 -10.41 -1.41
N ARG A 56 2.81 -11.29 -2.38
CA ARG A 56 1.87 -10.94 -3.43
C ARG A 56 0.51 -10.57 -2.86
N GLU A 57 0.09 -11.28 -1.81
CA GLU A 57 -1.19 -11.01 -1.18
C GLU A 57 -1.24 -9.62 -0.56
N GLN A 58 -0.13 -9.20 0.07
CA GLN A 58 -0.07 -7.86 0.65
C GLN A 58 -0.12 -6.80 -0.43
N ILE A 59 0.62 -7.00 -1.51
CA ILE A 59 0.61 -6.05 -2.62
C ILE A 59 -0.78 -5.98 -3.24
N ALA A 60 -1.39 -7.13 -3.48
CA ALA A 60 -2.72 -7.18 -4.06
C ALA A 60 -3.74 -6.48 -3.17
N ALA A 61 -3.65 -6.68 -1.86
CA ALA A 61 -4.58 -6.05 -0.93
C ALA A 61 -4.46 -4.53 -0.96
N VAL A 62 -3.24 -4.01 -1.04
CA VAL A 62 -3.02 -2.57 -1.09
C VAL A 62 -3.53 -2.00 -2.40
N LEU A 63 -3.23 -2.64 -3.52
CA LEU A 63 -3.69 -2.15 -4.81
C LEU A 63 -5.21 -2.21 -4.92
N ASP A 64 -5.81 -3.29 -4.42
CA ASP A 64 -7.26 -3.43 -4.42
C ASP A 64 -7.91 -2.36 -3.54
N PHE A 65 -7.33 -2.12 -2.36
CA PHE A 65 -7.85 -1.09 -1.47
C PHE A 65 -7.82 0.28 -2.15
N ALA A 66 -6.70 0.61 -2.80
CA ALA A 66 -6.56 1.88 -3.49
C ALA A 66 -7.58 2.00 -4.62
N ALA A 67 -7.74 0.93 -5.39
CA ALA A 67 -8.68 0.93 -6.49
C ALA A 67 -10.11 1.14 -6.01
N ARG A 68 -10.49 0.46 -4.94
CA ARG A 68 -11.83 0.60 -4.39
C ARG A 68 -12.08 2.00 -3.85
N SER A 69 -11.03 2.59 -3.25
CA SER A 69 -11.15 3.95 -2.74
C SER A 69 -11.36 4.96 -3.86
N LEU A 70 -10.77 4.68 -5.02
CA LEU A 70 -10.94 5.54 -6.20
C LEU A 70 -12.26 5.32 -6.89
N GLU A 71 -12.91 4.19 -6.62
CA GLU A 71 -14.22 3.87 -7.20
C GLU A 71 -15.34 4.41 -6.35
N THR A 72 -15.08 5.44 -5.57
CA THR A 72 -16.11 6.05 -4.74
C THR A 72 -17.37 6.23 -5.56
N PRO A 73 -18.51 5.81 -5.04
CA PRO A 73 -19.77 5.98 -5.80
C PRO A 73 -19.95 7.41 -6.19
N VAL A 74 -20.28 7.59 -7.45
CA VAL A 74 -20.52 8.94 -7.94
C VAL A 74 -21.88 9.38 -7.45
N GLN A 75 -21.91 10.54 -6.85
CA GLN A 75 -23.15 11.12 -6.38
C GLN A 75 -23.78 11.87 -7.51
N ARG A 76 -24.91 11.43 -7.90
CA ARG A 76 -25.65 12.04 -9.01
C ARG A 76 -26.82 12.82 -8.49
#